data_c3828d38827536936bbad1d2b987cd78
#
_entry.id   c3828d38827536936bbad1d2b987cd78
#
_cell.length_a   1.000
_cell.length_b   1.000
_cell.length_c   1.000
_cell.angle_alpha   90.00
_cell.angle_beta   90.00
_cell.angle_gamma   90.00
#
_symmetry.space_group_name_H-M   'P 1'
#
loop_
_entity.id
_entity.type
_entity.pdbx_description
1 polymer ?
#
loop_
_entity_poly.entity_id
_entity_poly.type
_entity_poly.pdbx_seq_one_letter_code
_entity_poly.pdbx_strand_id
1 'polypeptide(L)'
;MEEAPTQQAPERPRLTLGVVPQQSASKLAAQWGPLLKLVGERAGVDLVFKTASDIPVFEERCLKGEYDLAYMNPYHYTVFHEHGYQALAKRANSKIKGILVKKRGAPLTALGDLADAEVAFPAPRAFAATLLTTAGLRQADVAFTPRYVDSHDSVYRAVALGKYPAGGGIMRTFKAVADDVRDQLEVLWETPGYTPHAFAAHERVPNALRDKVLAALTSLSEDDDGKALLEPLKISAIEAAADGDWDDVRALNIQVR
;
A
#
# COMPACT_ATOMS: atom_id res chain seq x y z
N MET A 1 -42.80 15.17 40.04
CA MET A 1 -41.51 15.51 39.34
C MET A 1 -41.43 14.54 38.14
N GLU A 2 -41.66 15.10 36.98
CA GLU A 2 -41.65 14.35 35.73
C GLU A 2 -40.21 14.33 35.23
N GLU A 3 -39.58 13.16 35.17
CA GLU A 3 -38.24 13.03 34.60
C GLU A 3 -38.28 13.36 33.12
N ALA A 4 -37.52 14.37 32.70
CA ALA A 4 -37.37 14.72 31.31
C ALA A 4 -36.76 13.54 30.54
N PRO A 5 -37.24 13.21 29.34
CA PRO A 5 -36.65 12.13 28.55
C PRO A 5 -35.19 12.45 28.20
N THR A 6 -34.29 11.56 28.58
CA THR A 6 -32.88 11.60 28.21
C THR A 6 -32.80 11.49 26.67
N GLN A 7 -32.54 12.62 26.00
CA GLN A 7 -32.29 12.63 24.55
C GLN A 7 -31.02 11.79 24.31
N GLN A 8 -31.20 10.57 23.80
CA GLN A 8 -30.06 9.80 23.27
C GLN A 8 -29.43 10.61 22.14
N ALA A 9 -28.12 10.87 22.26
CA ALA A 9 -27.36 11.47 21.16
C ALA A 9 -27.57 10.64 19.89
N PRO A 10 -27.75 11.28 18.72
CA PRO A 10 -27.98 10.56 17.47
C PRO A 10 -26.84 9.57 17.23
N GLU A 11 -27.21 8.31 16.97
CA GLU A 11 -26.26 7.23 16.70
C GLU A 11 -25.44 7.59 15.45
N ARG A 12 -24.12 7.60 15.57
CA ARG A 12 -23.22 7.94 14.45
C ARG A 12 -23.28 6.83 13.40
N PRO A 13 -23.32 7.16 12.10
CA PRO A 13 -23.19 6.16 11.05
C PRO A 13 -21.93 5.34 11.24
N ARG A 14 -22.04 4.01 11.16
CA ARG A 14 -20.90 3.10 11.29
C ARG A 14 -20.39 2.69 9.92
N LEU A 15 -19.10 2.87 9.66
CA LEU A 15 -18.42 2.49 8.42
C LEU A 15 -17.19 1.62 8.74
N THR A 16 -16.98 0.61 7.93
CA THR A 16 -15.77 -0.23 8.00
C THR A 16 -14.68 0.32 7.09
N LEU A 17 -13.41 0.35 7.56
CA LEU A 17 -12.26 0.63 6.73
C LEU A 17 -11.33 -0.57 6.70
N GLY A 18 -11.24 -1.22 5.52
CA GLY A 18 -10.34 -2.32 5.25
C GLY A 18 -8.93 -1.82 4.93
N VAL A 19 -7.93 -2.27 5.69
CA VAL A 19 -6.51 -1.96 5.42
C VAL A 19 -5.83 -3.18 4.84
N VAL A 20 -5.19 -3.01 3.68
CA VAL A 20 -4.43 -4.09 3.03
C VAL A 20 -3.37 -4.67 3.97
N PRO A 21 -3.28 -6.02 4.12
CA PRO A 21 -2.44 -6.68 5.12
C PRO A 21 -0.96 -6.70 4.72
N GLN A 22 -0.27 -5.56 4.83
CA GLN A 22 1.17 -5.45 4.58
C GLN A 22 2.04 -5.80 5.81
N GLN A 23 1.41 -5.91 6.97
CA GLN A 23 2.02 -6.23 8.27
C GLN A 23 1.06 -7.11 9.07
N SER A 24 1.49 -7.59 10.24
CA SER A 24 0.59 -8.36 11.13
C SER A 24 -0.65 -7.55 11.50
N ALA A 25 -1.78 -8.23 11.68
CA ALA A 25 -3.05 -7.59 12.03
C ALA A 25 -2.95 -6.75 13.32
N SER A 26 -2.20 -7.22 14.33
CA SER A 26 -1.98 -6.51 15.59
C SER A 26 -1.21 -5.19 15.37
N LYS A 27 -0.17 -5.20 14.53
CA LYS A 27 0.60 -4.00 14.22
C LYS A 27 -0.23 -2.99 13.41
N LEU A 28 -1.00 -3.45 12.44
CA LEU A 28 -1.92 -2.60 11.70
C LEU A 28 -2.99 -2.00 12.63
N ALA A 29 -3.60 -2.80 13.50
CA ALA A 29 -4.59 -2.32 14.46
C ALA A 29 -4.02 -1.24 15.40
N ALA A 30 -2.79 -1.43 15.89
CA ALA A 30 -2.12 -0.46 16.76
C ALA A 30 -1.84 0.88 16.06
N GLN A 31 -1.52 0.86 14.78
CA GLN A 31 -1.22 2.06 14.00
C GLN A 31 -2.47 2.74 13.45
N TRP A 32 -3.41 1.97 12.90
CA TRP A 32 -4.60 2.50 12.24
C TRP A 32 -5.75 2.80 13.20
N GLY A 33 -5.88 2.06 14.30
CA GLY A 33 -6.98 2.22 15.25
C GLY A 33 -7.09 3.64 15.78
N PRO A 34 -6.04 4.23 16.38
CA PRO A 34 -6.07 5.61 16.87
C PRO A 34 -6.33 6.64 15.75
N LEU A 35 -5.74 6.43 14.55
CA LEU A 35 -5.97 7.30 13.40
C LEU A 35 -7.43 7.30 12.97
N LEU A 36 -8.04 6.11 12.83
CA LEU A 36 -9.44 5.98 12.41
C LEU A 36 -10.41 6.52 13.47
N LYS A 37 -10.06 6.42 14.75
CA LYS A 37 -10.82 7.05 15.82
C LYS A 37 -10.87 8.57 15.63
N LEU A 38 -9.72 9.21 15.43
CA LEU A 38 -9.66 10.67 15.22
C LEU A 38 -10.39 11.09 13.93
N VAL A 39 -10.18 10.36 12.82
CA VAL A 39 -10.89 10.62 11.56
C VAL A 39 -12.40 10.47 11.75
N GLY A 40 -12.84 9.42 12.45
CA GLY A 40 -14.26 9.18 12.74
C GLY A 40 -14.88 10.28 13.60
N GLU A 41 -14.16 10.77 14.62
CA GLU A 41 -14.60 11.89 15.45
C GLU A 41 -14.78 13.17 14.63
N ARG A 42 -13.82 13.49 13.75
CA ARG A 42 -13.89 14.67 12.85
C ARG A 42 -14.99 14.55 11.80
N ALA A 43 -15.18 13.36 11.26
CA ALA A 43 -16.20 13.10 10.24
C ALA A 43 -17.62 12.89 10.82
N GLY A 44 -17.76 12.72 12.14
CA GLY A 44 -19.03 12.39 12.77
C GLY A 44 -19.53 10.99 12.45
N VAL A 45 -18.62 10.02 12.22
CA VAL A 45 -18.92 8.61 11.93
C VAL A 45 -18.16 7.69 12.89
N ASP A 46 -18.60 6.45 13.03
CA ASP A 46 -17.85 5.38 13.71
C ASP A 46 -17.05 4.59 12.67
N LEU A 47 -15.73 4.84 12.57
CA LEU A 47 -14.86 4.13 11.66
C LEU A 47 -14.26 2.89 12.34
N VAL A 48 -14.64 1.71 11.83
CA VAL A 48 -14.18 0.42 12.34
C VAL A 48 -13.03 -0.11 11.50
N PHE A 49 -11.86 -0.27 12.14
CA PHE A 49 -10.71 -0.93 11.52
C PHE A 49 -11.03 -2.38 11.14
N LYS A 50 -10.69 -2.75 9.92
CA LYS A 50 -10.70 -4.12 9.40
C LYS A 50 -9.41 -4.39 8.64
N THR A 51 -9.00 -5.65 8.62
CA THR A 51 -7.93 -6.16 7.74
C THR A 51 -8.25 -7.62 7.39
N ALA A 52 -7.36 -8.29 6.70
CA ALA A 52 -7.50 -9.70 6.32
C ALA A 52 -6.27 -10.50 6.80
N SER A 53 -6.35 -11.82 6.77
CA SER A 53 -5.23 -12.71 7.09
C SER A 53 -4.06 -12.53 6.11
N ASP A 54 -4.39 -12.30 4.85
CA ASP A 54 -3.47 -12.18 3.73
C ASP A 54 -4.07 -11.35 2.58
N ILE A 55 -3.28 -11.09 1.55
CA ILE A 55 -3.70 -10.29 0.40
C ILE A 55 -4.83 -10.96 -0.39
N PRO A 56 -4.81 -12.26 -0.72
CA PRO A 56 -5.92 -12.92 -1.41
C PRO A 56 -7.27 -12.79 -0.71
N VAL A 57 -7.32 -12.95 0.61
CA VAL A 57 -8.56 -12.77 1.39
C VAL A 57 -8.99 -11.30 1.40
N PHE A 58 -8.06 -10.35 1.45
CA PHE A 58 -8.37 -8.93 1.32
C PHE A 58 -9.01 -8.61 -0.04
N GLU A 59 -8.42 -9.15 -1.12
CA GLU A 59 -8.93 -9.00 -2.48
C GLU A 59 -10.34 -9.58 -2.63
N GLU A 60 -10.56 -10.79 -2.13
CA GLU A 60 -11.89 -11.43 -2.15
C GLU A 60 -12.96 -10.57 -1.45
N ARG A 61 -12.62 -10.00 -0.29
CA ARG A 61 -13.52 -9.10 0.44
C ARG A 61 -13.79 -7.80 -0.30
N CYS A 62 -12.77 -7.23 -0.97
CA CYS A 62 -12.96 -6.07 -1.84
C CYS A 62 -13.88 -6.41 -3.02
N LEU A 63 -13.69 -7.55 -3.69
CA LEU A 63 -14.56 -8.01 -4.77
C LEU A 63 -16.02 -8.14 -4.34
N LYS A 64 -16.26 -8.59 -3.10
CA LYS A 64 -17.61 -8.69 -2.51
C LYS A 64 -18.14 -7.36 -1.97
N GLY A 65 -17.35 -6.29 -2.00
CA GLY A 65 -17.71 -5.00 -1.43
C GLY A 65 -17.90 -5.05 0.10
N GLU A 66 -17.20 -5.92 0.83
CA GLU A 66 -17.39 -6.07 2.29
C GLU A 66 -16.90 -4.85 3.09
N TYR A 67 -16.00 -4.05 2.54
CA TYR A 67 -15.53 -2.82 3.17
C TYR A 67 -16.27 -1.61 2.64
N ASP A 68 -16.68 -0.69 3.52
CA ASP A 68 -17.25 0.60 3.13
C ASP A 68 -16.18 1.53 2.59
N LEU A 69 -15.03 1.52 3.25
CA LEU A 69 -13.82 2.22 2.85
C LEU A 69 -12.68 1.22 2.79
N ALA A 70 -11.67 1.47 1.94
CA ALA A 70 -10.49 0.64 1.90
C ALA A 70 -9.22 1.46 1.67
N TYR A 71 -8.15 1.13 2.40
CA TYR A 71 -6.79 1.57 2.10
C TYR A 71 -6.08 0.44 1.37
N MET A 72 -5.83 0.63 0.10
CA MET A 72 -5.37 -0.43 -0.79
C MET A 72 -4.18 0.00 -1.65
N ASN A 73 -3.38 -0.97 -2.11
CA ASN A 73 -2.26 -0.67 -2.98
C ASN A 73 -2.74 -0.15 -4.35
N PRO A 74 -1.88 0.52 -5.13
CA PRO A 74 -2.27 1.12 -6.41
C PRO A 74 -2.86 0.12 -7.42
N TYR A 75 -2.31 -1.09 -7.50
CA TYR A 75 -2.85 -2.13 -8.39
C TYR A 75 -4.24 -2.60 -7.93
N HIS A 76 -4.44 -2.81 -6.63
CA HIS A 76 -5.76 -3.12 -6.10
C HIS A 76 -6.78 -2.06 -6.46
N TYR A 77 -6.40 -0.76 -6.36
CA TYR A 77 -7.31 0.32 -6.71
C TYR A 77 -7.74 0.26 -8.18
N THR A 78 -6.81 0.05 -9.10
CA THR A 78 -7.15 -0.04 -10.54
C THR A 78 -8.06 -1.21 -10.86
N VAL A 79 -7.97 -2.32 -10.10
CA VAL A 79 -8.87 -3.48 -10.24
C VAL A 79 -10.21 -3.22 -9.58
N PHE A 80 -10.22 -2.76 -8.32
CA PHE A 80 -11.46 -2.64 -7.52
C PHE A 80 -12.25 -1.38 -7.83
N HIS A 81 -11.70 -0.42 -8.57
CA HIS A 81 -12.48 0.66 -9.13
C HIS A 81 -13.66 0.13 -9.97
N GLU A 82 -13.44 -0.89 -10.77
CA GLU A 82 -14.48 -1.57 -11.56
C GLU A 82 -15.49 -2.36 -10.70
N HIS A 83 -15.20 -2.51 -9.41
CA HIS A 83 -16.05 -3.17 -8.42
C HIS A 83 -16.63 -2.18 -7.39
N GLY A 84 -16.84 -0.92 -7.82
CA GLY A 84 -17.54 0.10 -7.06
C GLY A 84 -16.70 0.90 -6.07
N TYR A 85 -15.38 0.70 -5.96
CA TYR A 85 -14.51 1.54 -5.13
C TYR A 85 -14.05 2.79 -5.89
N GLN A 86 -14.34 3.95 -5.34
CA GLN A 86 -13.96 5.25 -5.91
C GLN A 86 -12.91 5.92 -5.02
N ALA A 87 -11.89 6.51 -5.64
CA ALA A 87 -10.84 7.21 -4.91
C ALA A 87 -11.40 8.38 -4.10
N LEU A 88 -10.90 8.52 -2.87
CA LEU A 88 -11.13 9.68 -2.02
C LEU A 88 -9.85 10.48 -1.83
N ALA A 89 -8.78 9.79 -1.46
CA ALA A 89 -7.54 10.43 -1.05
C ALA A 89 -6.33 9.54 -1.30
N LYS A 90 -5.15 10.13 -1.27
CA LYS A 90 -3.85 9.48 -1.32
C LYS A 90 -2.84 10.22 -0.46
N ARG A 91 -1.67 9.65 -0.26
CA ARG A 91 -0.55 10.34 0.39
C ARG A 91 -0.09 11.50 -0.49
N ALA A 92 0.01 12.69 0.12
CA ALA A 92 0.49 13.88 -0.57
C ALA A 92 2.00 13.78 -0.86
N ASN A 93 2.42 14.38 -1.96
CA ASN A 93 3.83 14.51 -2.35
C ASN A 93 4.63 13.20 -2.26
N SER A 94 3.99 12.07 -2.55
CA SER A 94 4.57 10.74 -2.40
C SER A 94 4.41 9.94 -3.68
N LYS A 95 5.46 9.19 -4.02
CA LYS A 95 5.43 8.20 -5.09
C LYS A 95 5.94 6.86 -4.56
N ILE A 96 5.37 5.77 -5.04
CA ILE A 96 5.86 4.43 -4.74
C ILE A 96 6.87 4.03 -5.80
N LYS A 97 7.99 3.48 -5.35
CA LYS A 97 9.06 2.96 -6.20
C LYS A 97 9.47 1.56 -5.75
N GLY A 98 9.72 0.69 -6.70
CA GLY A 98 10.40 -0.58 -6.50
C GLY A 98 11.90 -0.43 -6.75
N ILE A 99 12.68 -1.33 -6.18
CA ILE A 99 14.11 -1.45 -6.44
C ILE A 99 14.45 -2.87 -6.83
N LEU A 100 15.46 -3.04 -7.67
CA LEU A 100 16.19 -4.28 -7.82
C LEU A 100 17.52 -4.14 -7.10
N VAL A 101 17.81 -5.06 -6.18
CA VAL A 101 19.10 -5.14 -5.48
C VAL A 101 19.94 -6.25 -6.07
N LYS A 102 21.26 -6.08 -6.02
CA LYS A 102 22.26 -7.07 -6.40
C LYS A 102 23.32 -7.21 -5.30
N LYS A 103 24.13 -8.25 -5.35
CA LYS A 103 25.30 -8.33 -4.49
C LYS A 103 26.30 -7.25 -4.85
N ARG A 104 26.87 -6.59 -3.86
CA ARG A 104 27.90 -5.55 -4.05
C ARG A 104 29.09 -6.10 -4.82
N GLY A 105 29.52 -5.38 -5.83
CA GLY A 105 30.63 -5.78 -6.70
C GLY A 105 30.28 -6.85 -7.74
N ALA A 106 29.02 -7.34 -7.80
CA ALA A 106 28.59 -8.21 -8.89
C ALA A 106 28.66 -7.46 -10.24
N PRO A 107 29.05 -8.12 -11.35
CA PRO A 107 29.24 -7.50 -12.65
C PRO A 107 27.89 -7.20 -13.38
N LEU A 108 26.86 -6.82 -12.63
CA LEU A 108 25.58 -6.40 -13.17
C LEU A 108 25.52 -4.87 -13.13
N THR A 109 25.26 -4.23 -14.26
CA THR A 109 25.25 -2.77 -14.40
C THR A 109 23.96 -2.21 -14.95
N ALA A 110 23.14 -3.06 -15.59
CA ALA A 110 21.89 -2.70 -16.21
C ALA A 110 20.86 -3.83 -16.10
N LEU A 111 19.59 -3.54 -16.40
CA LEU A 111 18.52 -4.54 -16.41
C LEU A 111 18.80 -5.68 -17.39
N GLY A 112 19.43 -5.37 -18.56
CA GLY A 112 19.77 -6.36 -19.58
C GLY A 112 20.68 -7.49 -19.07
N ASP A 113 21.51 -7.22 -18.05
CA ASP A 113 22.40 -8.22 -17.45
C ASP A 113 21.62 -9.34 -16.68
N LEU A 114 20.30 -9.17 -16.50
CA LEU A 114 19.40 -10.13 -15.88
C LEU A 114 18.70 -11.04 -16.91
N ALA A 115 19.09 -10.99 -18.18
CA ALA A 115 18.52 -11.84 -19.22
C ALA A 115 18.70 -13.33 -18.84
N ASP A 116 17.59 -14.08 -18.93
CA ASP A 116 17.46 -15.48 -18.59
C ASP A 116 17.79 -15.85 -17.11
N ALA A 117 17.95 -14.84 -16.27
CA ALA A 117 18.27 -15.04 -14.85
C ALA A 117 17.03 -15.40 -14.01
N GLU A 118 17.25 -16.09 -12.89
CA GLU A 118 16.28 -16.23 -11.83
C GLU A 118 16.37 -15.00 -10.92
N VAL A 119 15.26 -14.25 -10.76
CA VAL A 119 15.19 -13.05 -9.93
C VAL A 119 14.26 -13.30 -8.75
N ALA A 120 14.73 -12.99 -7.54
CA ALA A 120 13.97 -13.22 -6.31
C ALA A 120 12.97 -12.09 -6.05
N PHE A 121 11.76 -12.46 -5.60
CA PHE A 121 10.70 -11.55 -5.21
C PHE A 121 10.01 -11.99 -3.92
N PRO A 122 9.43 -11.05 -3.11
CA PRO A 122 8.77 -11.44 -1.86
C PRO A 122 7.47 -12.24 -2.09
N ALA A 123 6.64 -11.81 -3.04
CA ALA A 123 5.36 -12.44 -3.37
C ALA A 123 4.87 -11.97 -4.75
N PRO A 124 4.02 -12.74 -5.46
CA PRO A 124 3.56 -12.40 -6.81
C PRO A 124 2.90 -11.02 -6.93
N ARG A 125 2.13 -10.62 -5.91
CA ARG A 125 1.33 -9.38 -5.90
C ARG A 125 1.91 -8.29 -4.99
N ALA A 126 3.17 -8.37 -4.60
CA ALA A 126 3.87 -7.29 -3.93
C ALA A 126 4.09 -6.13 -4.92
N PHE A 127 3.23 -5.10 -4.82
CA PHE A 127 3.10 -4.07 -5.86
C PHE A 127 4.46 -3.48 -6.28
N ALA A 128 5.18 -2.85 -5.36
CA ALA A 128 6.41 -2.16 -5.74
C ALA A 128 7.59 -3.11 -5.95
N ALA A 129 7.72 -4.13 -5.10
CA ALA A 129 8.86 -5.04 -5.15
C ALA A 129 8.80 -6.04 -6.30
N THR A 130 7.58 -6.44 -6.72
CA THR A 130 7.38 -7.43 -7.78
C THR A 130 6.75 -6.81 -9.02
N LEU A 131 5.55 -6.23 -8.90
CA LEU A 131 4.80 -5.81 -10.08
C LEU A 131 5.50 -4.67 -10.82
N LEU A 132 5.98 -3.63 -10.12
CA LEU A 132 6.69 -2.52 -10.75
C LEU A 132 8.05 -2.96 -11.32
N THR A 133 8.81 -3.75 -10.60
CA THR A 133 10.13 -4.18 -11.06
C THR A 133 10.05 -5.15 -12.23
N THR A 134 9.09 -6.07 -12.21
CA THR A 134 8.84 -6.98 -13.34
C THR A 134 8.30 -6.22 -14.56
N ALA A 135 7.47 -5.20 -14.36
CA ALA A 135 7.03 -4.34 -15.46
C ALA A 135 8.23 -3.62 -16.11
N GLY A 136 9.16 -3.10 -15.31
CA GLY A 136 10.38 -2.47 -15.80
C GLY A 136 11.28 -3.44 -16.59
N LEU A 137 11.47 -4.66 -16.10
CA LEU A 137 12.22 -5.70 -16.82
C LEU A 137 11.55 -6.03 -18.17
N ARG A 138 10.22 -6.18 -18.21
CA ARG A 138 9.49 -6.43 -19.45
C ARG A 138 9.55 -5.26 -20.43
N GLN A 139 9.46 -4.01 -19.94
CA GLN A 139 9.61 -2.81 -20.77
C GLN A 139 11.01 -2.68 -21.37
N ALA A 140 12.02 -3.26 -20.71
CA ALA A 140 13.39 -3.34 -21.20
C ALA A 140 13.65 -4.60 -22.07
N ASP A 141 12.60 -5.35 -22.44
CA ASP A 141 12.68 -6.61 -23.20
C ASP A 141 13.58 -7.67 -22.54
N VAL A 142 13.68 -7.68 -21.21
CA VAL A 142 14.48 -8.64 -20.45
C VAL A 142 13.61 -9.84 -20.07
N ALA A 143 13.90 -11.01 -20.65
CA ALA A 143 13.35 -12.28 -20.22
C ALA A 143 14.01 -12.72 -18.91
N PHE A 144 13.21 -13.13 -17.92
CA PHE A 144 13.70 -13.62 -16.62
C PHE A 144 12.69 -14.60 -16.01
N THR A 145 13.14 -15.37 -15.02
CA THR A 145 12.30 -16.30 -14.26
C THR A 145 12.07 -15.77 -12.84
N PRO A 146 10.83 -15.41 -12.43
CA PRO A 146 10.57 -14.96 -11.06
C PRO A 146 10.63 -16.14 -10.06
N ARG A 147 11.26 -15.89 -8.90
CA ARG A 147 11.29 -16.81 -7.76
C ARG A 147 10.74 -16.12 -6.53
N TYR A 148 9.72 -16.68 -5.89
CA TYR A 148 9.08 -16.11 -4.72
C TYR A 148 9.64 -16.74 -3.45
N VAL A 149 10.02 -15.88 -2.49
CA VAL A 149 10.76 -16.27 -1.27
C VAL A 149 10.10 -15.68 0.00
N ASP A 150 8.82 -15.40 -0.04
CA ASP A 150 7.88 -15.07 1.02
C ASP A 150 8.04 -13.68 1.67
N SER A 151 9.23 -13.09 1.73
CA SER A 151 9.42 -11.79 2.37
C SER A 151 10.53 -10.96 1.73
N HIS A 152 10.51 -9.63 1.96
CA HIS A 152 11.60 -8.75 1.55
C HIS A 152 12.94 -9.14 2.19
N ASP A 153 12.94 -9.51 3.48
CA ASP A 153 14.14 -9.95 4.16
C ASP A 153 14.73 -11.21 3.53
N SER A 154 13.87 -12.16 3.17
CA SER A 154 14.30 -13.40 2.48
C SER A 154 14.89 -13.09 1.11
N VAL A 155 14.35 -12.13 0.36
CA VAL A 155 14.93 -11.67 -0.90
C VAL A 155 16.34 -11.14 -0.69
N TYR A 156 16.52 -10.19 0.24
CA TYR A 156 17.81 -9.57 0.47
C TYR A 156 18.87 -10.57 0.94
N ARG A 157 18.51 -11.47 1.86
CA ARG A 157 19.41 -12.56 2.31
C ARG A 157 19.79 -13.50 1.17
N ALA A 158 18.83 -13.90 0.33
CA ALA A 158 19.07 -14.80 -0.78
C ALA A 158 20.03 -14.19 -1.82
N VAL A 159 19.91 -12.89 -2.11
CA VAL A 159 20.82 -12.17 -3.00
C VAL A 159 22.19 -11.98 -2.35
N ALA A 160 22.28 -11.61 -1.07
CA ALA A 160 23.55 -11.50 -0.34
C ALA A 160 24.34 -12.82 -0.33
N LEU A 161 23.64 -13.95 -0.17
CA LEU A 161 24.22 -15.29 -0.23
C LEU A 161 24.58 -15.73 -1.67
N GLY A 162 24.23 -14.94 -2.70
CA GLY A 162 24.49 -15.28 -4.10
C GLY A 162 23.58 -16.38 -4.67
N LYS A 163 22.47 -16.69 -3.98
CA LYS A 163 21.48 -17.68 -4.47
C LYS A 163 20.76 -17.18 -5.72
N TYR A 164 20.53 -15.88 -5.80
CA TYR A 164 19.96 -15.19 -6.96
C TYR A 164 20.82 -13.98 -7.31
N PRO A 165 21.00 -13.67 -8.61
CA PRO A 165 21.82 -12.51 -9.03
C PRO A 165 21.21 -11.17 -8.64
N ALA A 166 19.86 -11.10 -8.58
CA ALA A 166 19.14 -9.90 -8.18
C ALA A 166 17.83 -10.24 -7.46
N GLY A 167 17.25 -9.23 -6.79
CA GLY A 167 15.97 -9.38 -6.14
C GLY A 167 15.18 -8.08 -6.02
N GLY A 168 13.86 -8.20 -6.08
CA GLY A 168 12.92 -7.09 -5.98
C GLY A 168 12.64 -6.68 -4.54
N GLY A 169 12.61 -5.37 -4.30
CA GLY A 169 12.35 -4.80 -2.98
C GLY A 169 11.82 -3.38 -3.03
N ILE A 170 11.83 -2.74 -1.87
CA ILE A 170 11.53 -1.30 -1.71
C ILE A 170 12.59 -0.67 -0.82
N MET A 171 12.90 0.61 -1.05
CA MET A 171 13.96 1.31 -0.31
C MET A 171 13.75 1.27 1.22
N ARG A 172 12.51 1.34 1.69
CA ARG A 172 12.20 1.29 3.13
C ARG A 172 12.64 -0.02 3.78
N THR A 173 12.30 -1.17 3.17
CA THR A 173 12.68 -2.48 3.71
C THR A 173 14.17 -2.77 3.50
N PHE A 174 14.75 -2.29 2.41
CA PHE A 174 16.18 -2.39 2.17
C PHE A 174 17.02 -1.63 3.22
N LYS A 175 16.57 -0.44 3.64
CA LYS A 175 17.22 0.31 4.72
C LYS A 175 17.00 -0.30 6.10
N ALA A 176 15.95 -1.10 6.28
CA ALA A 176 15.58 -1.70 7.56
C ALA A 176 16.09 -3.15 7.74
N VAL A 177 16.64 -3.77 6.70
CA VAL A 177 17.24 -5.11 6.81
C VAL A 177 18.53 -5.03 7.65
N ALA A 178 18.90 -6.13 8.30
CA ALA A 178 20.08 -6.21 9.14
C ALA A 178 21.35 -5.70 8.40
N ASP A 179 22.21 -4.98 9.10
CA ASP A 179 23.37 -4.28 8.53
C ASP A 179 24.32 -5.23 7.80
N ASP A 180 24.55 -6.41 8.38
CA ASP A 180 25.40 -7.47 7.80
C ASP A 180 24.89 -7.97 6.44
N VAL A 181 23.58 -7.91 6.19
CA VAL A 181 22.97 -8.24 4.90
C VAL A 181 23.02 -7.04 3.97
N ARG A 182 22.59 -5.85 4.48
CA ARG A 182 22.52 -4.62 3.67
C ARG A 182 23.89 -4.24 3.09
N ASP A 183 24.95 -4.35 3.88
CA ASP A 183 26.30 -3.92 3.49
C ASP A 183 26.90 -4.81 2.39
N GLN A 184 26.35 -6.01 2.18
CA GLN A 184 26.71 -6.90 1.08
C GLN A 184 25.94 -6.58 -0.22
N LEU A 185 24.97 -5.67 -0.19
CA LEU A 185 24.08 -5.39 -1.29
C LEU A 185 24.23 -3.94 -1.78
N GLU A 186 23.79 -3.71 -3.00
CA GLU A 186 23.61 -2.40 -3.57
C GLU A 186 22.40 -2.39 -4.51
N VAL A 187 21.82 -1.20 -4.73
CA VAL A 187 20.70 -1.03 -5.67
C VAL A 187 21.24 -1.06 -7.09
N LEU A 188 20.77 -2.02 -7.89
CA LEU A 188 21.04 -2.09 -9.31
C LEU A 188 20.20 -1.10 -10.11
N TRP A 189 18.92 -1.00 -9.75
CA TRP A 189 17.94 -0.20 -10.48
C TRP A 189 16.76 0.18 -9.61
N GLU A 190 16.19 1.36 -9.88
CA GLU A 190 14.99 1.87 -9.24
C GLU A 190 13.94 2.19 -10.30
N THR A 191 12.68 1.82 -10.06
CA THR A 191 11.58 2.13 -10.97
C THR A 191 11.28 3.63 -10.99
N PRO A 192 10.62 4.15 -12.03
CA PRO A 192 9.90 5.41 -11.93
C PRO A 192 8.96 5.43 -10.73
N GLY A 193 8.58 6.62 -10.28
CA GLY A 193 7.64 6.78 -9.18
C GLY A 193 6.19 6.69 -9.65
N TYR A 194 5.39 5.87 -8.99
CA TYR A 194 3.97 5.65 -9.28
C TYR A 194 3.08 6.19 -8.17
N THR A 195 1.83 6.49 -8.51
CA THR A 195 0.83 6.98 -7.56
C THR A 195 0.66 6.02 -6.39
N PRO A 196 0.62 6.53 -5.13
CA PRO A 196 0.65 5.68 -3.95
C PRO A 196 -0.70 5.03 -3.64
N HIS A 197 -0.80 4.35 -2.49
CA HIS A 197 -2.01 3.69 -2.01
C HIS A 197 -3.21 4.63 -2.01
N ALA A 198 -4.35 4.10 -2.42
CA ALA A 198 -5.63 4.78 -2.41
C ALA A 198 -6.33 4.62 -1.06
N PHE A 199 -6.89 5.72 -0.53
CA PHE A 199 -8.08 5.67 0.29
C PHE A 199 -9.26 5.70 -0.66
N ALA A 200 -10.05 4.64 -0.71
CA ALA A 200 -11.18 4.52 -1.60
C ALA A 200 -12.46 4.24 -0.82
N ALA A 201 -13.60 4.71 -1.32
CA ALA A 201 -14.91 4.43 -0.75
C ALA A 201 -15.72 3.61 -1.74
N HIS A 202 -16.43 2.59 -1.23
CA HIS A 202 -17.40 1.84 -2.03
C HIS A 202 -18.59 2.75 -2.40
N GLU A 203 -19.13 2.60 -3.60
CA GLU A 203 -20.21 3.45 -4.14
C GLU A 203 -21.48 3.47 -3.27
N ARG A 204 -21.71 2.44 -2.44
CA ARG A 204 -22.83 2.42 -1.49
C ARG A 204 -22.71 3.45 -0.36
N VAL A 205 -21.51 3.99 -0.09
CA VAL A 205 -21.31 5.02 0.93
C VAL A 205 -21.85 6.34 0.41
N PRO A 206 -22.80 6.99 1.10
CA PRO A 206 -23.37 8.26 0.66
C PRO A 206 -22.31 9.36 0.45
N ASN A 207 -22.45 10.18 -0.59
CA ASN A 207 -21.48 11.24 -0.91
C ASN A 207 -21.21 12.17 0.28
N ALA A 208 -22.26 12.56 1.02
CA ALA A 208 -22.10 13.42 2.19
C ALA A 208 -21.21 12.79 3.30
N LEU A 209 -21.17 11.45 3.42
CA LEU A 209 -20.26 10.78 4.34
C LEU A 209 -18.86 10.66 3.75
N ARG A 210 -18.72 10.43 2.44
CA ARG A 210 -17.42 10.44 1.75
C ARG A 210 -16.73 11.79 1.91
N ASP A 211 -17.47 12.90 1.69
CA ASP A 211 -16.95 14.26 1.80
C ASP A 211 -16.47 14.57 3.23
N LYS A 212 -17.23 14.15 4.24
CA LYS A 212 -16.82 14.29 5.65
C LYS A 212 -15.55 13.49 5.99
N VAL A 213 -15.47 12.24 5.51
CA VAL A 213 -14.28 11.40 5.72
C VAL A 213 -13.08 11.98 4.98
N LEU A 214 -13.25 12.46 3.74
CA LEU A 214 -12.21 13.13 2.98
C LEU A 214 -11.68 14.37 3.72
N ALA A 215 -12.57 15.26 4.16
CA ALA A 215 -12.19 16.44 4.91
C ALA A 215 -11.43 16.09 6.20
N ALA A 216 -11.88 15.07 6.93
CA ALA A 216 -11.20 14.58 8.13
C ALA A 216 -9.81 13.98 7.83
N LEU A 217 -9.65 13.24 6.73
CA LEU A 217 -8.36 12.68 6.32
C LEU A 217 -7.37 13.79 5.92
N THR A 218 -7.81 14.77 5.14
CA THR A 218 -6.93 15.84 4.65
C THR A 218 -6.52 16.81 5.74
N SER A 219 -7.35 17.02 6.77
CA SER A 219 -7.02 17.88 7.92
C SER A 219 -6.02 17.27 8.91
N LEU A 220 -5.65 15.98 8.80
CA LEU A 220 -4.75 15.33 9.76
C LEU A 220 -3.36 15.99 9.85
N SER A 221 -2.88 16.58 8.78
CA SER A 221 -1.58 17.27 8.78
C SER A 221 -1.63 18.72 9.26
N GLU A 222 -2.79 19.24 9.63
CA GLU A 222 -2.97 20.64 10.05
C GLU A 222 -2.65 20.85 11.54
N ASP A 223 -2.74 19.80 12.35
CA ASP A 223 -2.50 19.86 13.80
C ASP A 223 -1.56 18.75 14.29
N ASP A 224 -1.11 18.89 15.55
CA ASP A 224 -0.11 18.01 16.12
C ASP A 224 -0.66 16.61 16.44
N ASP A 225 -1.93 16.50 16.80
CA ASP A 225 -2.57 15.20 17.08
C ASP A 225 -2.65 14.34 15.81
N GLY A 226 -3.09 14.94 14.71
CA GLY A 226 -3.12 14.26 13.43
C GLY A 226 -1.73 13.88 12.92
N LYS A 227 -0.74 14.79 13.02
CA LYS A 227 0.66 14.51 12.62
C LYS A 227 1.25 13.36 13.42
N ALA A 228 1.01 13.32 14.74
CA ALA A 228 1.50 12.24 15.61
C ALA A 228 0.94 10.87 15.21
N LEU A 229 -0.29 10.80 14.68
CA LEU A 229 -0.92 9.57 14.20
C LEU A 229 -0.50 9.18 12.77
N LEU A 230 -0.07 10.14 11.95
CA LEU A 230 0.46 9.89 10.61
C LEU A 230 1.92 9.40 10.63
N GLU A 231 2.71 9.81 11.63
CA GLU A 231 4.15 9.51 11.73
C GLU A 231 4.46 8.00 11.74
N PRO A 232 3.79 7.14 12.56
CA PRO A 232 4.03 5.69 12.54
C PRO A 232 3.75 5.04 11.18
N LEU A 233 2.86 5.63 10.39
CA LEU A 233 2.52 5.21 9.03
C LEU A 233 3.49 5.76 7.98
N LYS A 234 4.41 6.66 8.39
CA LYS A 234 5.32 7.38 7.49
C LYS A 234 4.56 8.17 6.41
N ILE A 235 3.46 8.79 6.82
CA ILE A 235 2.63 9.67 5.99
C ILE A 235 2.84 11.11 6.50
N SER A 236 3.27 12.00 5.61
CA SER A 236 3.46 13.41 5.95
C SER A 236 2.15 14.21 5.89
N ALA A 237 1.36 13.92 4.88
CA ALA A 237 0.04 14.51 4.66
C ALA A 237 -0.80 13.61 3.74
N ILE A 238 -2.11 13.84 3.75
CA ILE A 238 -3.08 13.20 2.86
C ILE A 238 -3.72 14.29 2.03
N GLU A 239 -3.91 14.04 0.74
CA GLU A 239 -4.55 14.92 -0.22
C GLU A 239 -5.73 14.23 -0.91
N ALA A 240 -6.70 15.02 -1.38
CA ALA A 240 -7.78 14.51 -2.21
C ALA A 240 -7.24 13.86 -3.48
N ALA A 241 -7.92 12.82 -3.95
CA ALA A 241 -7.52 12.11 -5.15
C ALA A 241 -8.73 11.79 -6.04
N ALA A 242 -8.48 11.72 -7.34
CA ALA A 242 -9.44 11.32 -8.35
C ALA A 242 -8.98 10.01 -9.03
N ASP A 243 -9.89 9.33 -9.70
CA ASP A 243 -9.61 8.05 -10.38
C ASP A 243 -8.44 8.13 -11.37
N GLY A 244 -8.38 9.21 -12.18
CA GLY A 244 -7.29 9.42 -13.15
C GLY A 244 -5.89 9.55 -12.54
N ASP A 245 -5.76 9.75 -11.24
CA ASP A 245 -4.44 9.80 -10.57
C ASP A 245 -3.67 8.48 -10.71
N TRP A 246 -4.37 7.35 -10.90
CA TRP A 246 -3.77 6.01 -11.07
C TRP A 246 -3.63 5.57 -12.53
N ASP A 247 -3.76 6.48 -13.50
CA ASP A 247 -3.55 6.15 -14.92
C ASP A 247 -2.08 5.76 -15.20
N ASP A 248 -1.15 6.27 -14.41
CA ASP A 248 0.25 5.84 -14.44
C ASP A 248 0.40 4.34 -14.09
N VAL A 249 -0.44 3.82 -13.21
CA VAL A 249 -0.46 2.40 -12.83
C VAL A 249 -1.19 1.55 -13.88
N ARG A 250 -2.30 2.05 -14.44
CA ARG A 250 -3.04 1.37 -15.52
C ARG A 250 -2.17 1.20 -16.76
N ALA A 251 -1.37 2.22 -17.09
CA ALA A 251 -0.45 2.18 -18.24
C ALA A 251 0.61 1.08 -18.15
N LEU A 252 0.85 0.50 -16.96
CA LEU A 252 1.76 -0.64 -16.80
C LEU A 252 1.20 -1.95 -17.36
N ASN A 253 -0.10 -2.03 -17.68
CA ASN A 253 -0.78 -3.22 -18.19
C ASN A 253 -0.43 -4.48 -17.37
N ILE A 254 -0.47 -4.35 -16.04
CA ILE A 254 -0.11 -5.45 -15.13
C ILE A 254 -1.12 -6.57 -15.28
N GLN A 255 -0.65 -7.71 -15.81
CA GLN A 255 -1.42 -8.96 -15.84
C GLN A 255 -0.87 -9.89 -14.76
N VAL A 256 -1.61 -10.06 -13.68
CA VAL A 256 -1.33 -11.07 -12.67
C VAL A 256 -2.16 -12.31 -13.03
N ARG A 257 -1.48 -13.35 -13.50
CA ARG A 257 -2.07 -14.67 -13.74
C ARG A 257 -2.15 -15.46 -12.45
#